data_24a1903c316c45b503f30204d2a7e251
#
_entry.id   24a1903c316c45b503f30204d2a7e251
#
_cell.length_a   1.000
_cell.length_b   1.000
_cell.length_c   1.000
_cell.angle_alpha   90.00
_cell.angle_beta   90.00
_cell.angle_gamma   90.00
#
_symmetry.space_group_name_H-M   'P 1'
#
loop_
_entity.id
_entity.type
_entity.pdbx_description
1 polymer ?
#
loop_
_entity_poly.entity_id
_entity_poly.type
_entity_poly.pdbx_seq_one_letter_code
_entity_poly.pdbx_strand_id
1 'polypeptide(L)'
;MKRAKIIVIEGTDGSGKETQSKKVLEYLENKGLKVKRYSFPVYKSATGKIVGASYLGKPEMGKSVFEETAANVDPLVSSLYYAADRRYNFLNEIESEINKNDIVILDRYTTSNMGHQAGKGKNKKEIDKILDFIEKLEFDLCELPRPDLVFFLHMPYEASRELRKNREFGDGNENNIEHLKNAEKTYLYIAKKYNWKYINCLKTKKYNSIDDIRSIESISSEIENVLDSELKNIKTNNTKMTRF
;
A
#
# COMPACT_ATOMS: atom_id res chain seq x y z
N MET A 1 -16.77 17.41 -13.05
CA MET A 1 -16.25 17.71 -11.69
C MET A 1 -14.86 17.05 -11.58
N LYS A 2 -13.92 17.67 -10.87
CA LYS A 2 -12.58 17.14 -10.71
C LYS A 2 -12.62 16.11 -9.57
N ARG A 3 -12.28 14.83 -9.84
CA ARG A 3 -12.17 13.82 -8.78
C ARG A 3 -11.05 14.16 -7.79
N ALA A 4 -11.18 13.71 -6.55
CA ALA A 4 -10.12 13.77 -5.56
C ALA A 4 -8.81 13.16 -6.11
N LYS A 5 -7.68 13.69 -5.67
CA LYS A 5 -6.38 13.03 -5.88
C LYS A 5 -6.27 11.81 -4.96
N ILE A 6 -5.86 10.68 -5.51
CA ILE A 6 -5.65 9.46 -4.75
C ILE A 6 -4.17 9.33 -4.42
N ILE A 7 -3.87 9.35 -3.13
CA ILE A 7 -2.52 9.18 -2.60
C ILE A 7 -2.46 7.85 -1.88
N VAL A 8 -1.53 6.99 -2.28
CA VAL A 8 -1.31 5.70 -1.62
C VAL A 8 -0.07 5.78 -0.74
N ILE A 9 -0.20 5.31 0.49
CA ILE A 9 0.92 5.03 1.38
C ILE A 9 1.15 3.53 1.38
N GLU A 10 2.20 3.11 0.69
CA GLU A 10 2.61 1.73 0.53
C GLU A 10 3.97 1.49 1.22
N GLY A 11 4.32 0.26 1.47
CA GLY A 11 5.64 -0.08 2.03
C GLY A 11 5.75 -1.51 2.50
N THR A 12 6.97 -1.92 2.79
CA THR A 12 7.26 -3.21 3.40
C THR A 12 6.61 -3.34 4.78
N ASP A 13 6.48 -4.53 5.29
CA ASP A 13 5.87 -4.73 6.60
C ASP A 13 6.72 -4.11 7.71
N GLY A 14 6.06 -3.50 8.69
CA GLY A 14 6.73 -2.77 9.77
C GLY A 14 7.25 -1.38 9.40
N SER A 15 7.02 -0.89 8.17
CA SER A 15 7.50 0.43 7.73
C SER A 15 6.71 1.63 8.27
N GLY A 16 5.66 1.40 9.07
CA GLY A 16 4.87 2.48 9.67
C GLY A 16 3.82 3.11 8.76
N LYS A 17 3.36 2.41 7.72
CA LYS A 17 2.33 2.88 6.77
C LYS A 17 1.11 3.50 7.43
N GLU A 18 0.53 2.80 8.41
CA GLU A 18 -0.66 3.28 9.14
C GLU A 18 -0.37 4.60 9.85
N THR A 19 0.75 4.69 10.55
CA THR A 19 1.17 5.90 11.27
C THR A 19 1.37 7.05 10.29
N GLN A 20 2.10 6.82 9.20
CA GLN A 20 2.39 7.87 8.22
C GLN A 20 1.14 8.29 7.46
N SER A 21 0.24 7.38 7.12
CA SER A 21 -1.02 7.75 6.46
C SER A 21 -1.95 8.60 7.36
N LYS A 22 -1.93 8.39 8.68
CA LYS A 22 -2.63 9.24 9.65
C LYS A 22 -1.97 10.64 9.75
N LYS A 23 -0.65 10.71 9.82
CA LYS A 23 0.08 11.99 9.82
C LYS A 23 -0.12 12.78 8.54
N VAL A 24 -0.14 12.11 7.39
CA VAL A 24 -0.47 12.75 6.09
C VAL A 24 -1.90 13.32 6.10
N LEU A 25 -2.87 12.60 6.67
CA LEU A 25 -4.23 13.10 6.84
C LEU A 25 -4.23 14.41 7.65
N GLU A 26 -3.69 14.40 8.86
CA GLU A 26 -3.60 15.56 9.75
C GLU A 26 -2.90 16.75 9.08
N TYR A 27 -1.78 16.49 8.40
CA TYR A 27 -1.02 17.50 7.69
C TYR A 27 -1.82 18.21 6.59
N LEU A 28 -2.54 17.44 5.78
CA LEU A 28 -3.34 17.98 4.67
C LEU A 28 -4.61 18.69 5.16
N GLU A 29 -5.25 18.20 6.23
CA GLU A 29 -6.38 18.87 6.88
C GLU A 29 -5.94 20.21 7.49
N ASN A 30 -4.77 20.29 8.12
CA ASN A 30 -4.20 21.54 8.63
C ASN A 30 -3.88 22.56 7.53
N LYS A 31 -3.75 22.13 6.27
CA LYS A 31 -3.66 23.00 5.09
C LYS A 31 -5.02 23.43 4.53
N GLY A 32 -6.12 23.09 5.20
CA GLY A 32 -7.48 23.43 4.80
C GLY A 32 -8.05 22.60 3.66
N LEU A 33 -7.46 21.43 3.36
CA LEU A 33 -7.95 20.51 2.34
C LEU A 33 -9.00 19.56 2.93
N LYS A 34 -9.98 19.19 2.12
CA LYS A 34 -10.94 18.12 2.44
C LYS A 34 -10.30 16.79 2.12
N VAL A 35 -10.05 15.97 3.15
CA VAL A 35 -9.31 14.70 3.01
C VAL A 35 -10.09 13.56 3.65
N LYS A 36 -10.04 12.40 3.03
CA LYS A 36 -10.52 11.13 3.60
C LYS A 36 -9.42 10.09 3.55
N ARG A 37 -9.36 9.25 4.58
CA ARG A 37 -8.41 8.13 4.66
C ARG A 37 -9.16 6.82 4.78
N TYR A 38 -8.72 5.85 3.97
CA TYR A 38 -9.16 4.45 4.02
C TYR A 38 -7.96 3.53 4.12
N SER A 39 -8.18 2.31 4.57
CA SER A 39 -7.14 1.29 4.71
C SER A 39 -7.64 -0.05 4.19
N PHE A 40 -6.78 -0.79 3.50
CA PHE A 40 -7.08 -2.12 2.99
C PHE A 40 -6.14 -3.19 3.59
N PRO A 41 -6.64 -4.42 3.77
CA PRO A 41 -8.03 -4.89 3.63
C PRO A 41 -8.97 -4.29 4.68
N VAL A 42 -10.26 -4.17 4.34
CA VAL A 42 -11.29 -3.68 5.28
C VAL A 42 -11.84 -4.87 6.08
N TYR A 43 -11.11 -5.34 7.06
CA TYR A 43 -11.44 -6.57 7.82
C TYR A 43 -12.82 -6.61 8.47
N LYS A 44 -13.46 -5.46 8.66
CA LYS A 44 -14.83 -5.37 9.20
C LYS A 44 -15.92 -5.58 8.14
N SER A 45 -15.59 -5.40 6.85
CA SER A 45 -16.52 -5.61 5.74
C SER A 45 -16.74 -7.11 5.47
N ALA A 46 -17.76 -7.43 4.66
CA ALA A 46 -18.06 -8.81 4.27
C ALA A 46 -16.88 -9.46 3.55
N THR A 47 -16.29 -8.77 2.57
CA THR A 47 -15.14 -9.26 1.80
C THR A 47 -13.84 -9.25 2.59
N GLY A 48 -13.62 -8.23 3.44
CA GLY A 48 -12.46 -8.18 4.32
C GLY A 48 -12.43 -9.30 5.35
N LYS A 49 -13.59 -9.77 5.83
CA LYS A 49 -13.67 -10.96 6.67
C LYS A 49 -13.23 -12.22 5.93
N ILE A 50 -13.56 -12.35 4.65
CA ILE A 50 -13.08 -13.47 3.82
C ILE A 50 -11.55 -13.41 3.70
N VAL A 51 -11.00 -12.23 3.43
CA VAL A 51 -9.53 -12.04 3.37
C VAL A 51 -8.89 -12.37 4.71
N GLY A 52 -9.38 -11.82 5.81
CA GLY A 52 -8.76 -12.00 7.13
C GLY A 52 -8.88 -13.41 7.69
N ALA A 53 -10.09 -13.97 7.69
CA ALA A 53 -10.36 -15.30 8.21
C ALA A 53 -9.98 -16.39 7.19
N SER A 54 -10.71 -16.44 6.07
CA SER A 54 -10.66 -17.60 5.16
C SER A 54 -9.36 -17.69 4.36
N TYR A 55 -8.76 -16.54 4.00
CA TYR A 55 -7.50 -16.54 3.24
C TYR A 55 -6.27 -16.45 4.15
N LEU A 56 -6.16 -15.41 4.97
CA LEU A 56 -4.97 -15.16 5.78
C LEU A 56 -4.89 -16.06 7.04
N GLY A 57 -6.02 -16.52 7.56
CA GLY A 57 -6.07 -17.25 8.82
C GLY A 57 -5.60 -16.40 9.99
N LYS A 58 -6.04 -15.13 10.06
CA LYS A 58 -5.69 -14.25 11.18
C LYS A 58 -6.22 -14.84 12.48
N PRO A 59 -5.37 -14.97 13.53
CA PRO A 59 -5.74 -15.65 14.78
C PRO A 59 -7.04 -15.14 15.41
N GLU A 60 -7.26 -13.82 15.33
CA GLU A 60 -8.44 -13.15 15.89
C GLU A 60 -9.71 -13.24 15.00
N MET A 61 -9.57 -13.75 13.76
CA MET A 61 -10.68 -13.79 12.81
C MET A 61 -11.12 -15.21 12.41
N GLY A 62 -10.21 -16.17 12.42
CA GLY A 62 -10.51 -17.56 12.10
C GLY A 62 -9.37 -18.29 11.41
N LYS A 63 -9.58 -19.59 11.15
CA LYS A 63 -8.59 -20.44 10.47
C LYS A 63 -8.72 -20.32 8.96
N SER A 64 -7.59 -20.28 8.25
CA SER A 64 -7.56 -20.35 6.79
C SER A 64 -8.23 -21.63 6.27
N VAL A 65 -8.94 -21.51 5.15
CA VAL A 65 -9.51 -22.66 4.43
C VAL A 65 -8.48 -23.35 3.51
N PHE A 66 -7.33 -22.70 3.30
CA PHE A 66 -6.24 -23.29 2.54
C PHE A 66 -5.38 -24.16 3.44
N GLU A 67 -4.98 -25.33 2.96
CA GLU A 67 -4.03 -26.20 3.65
C GLU A 67 -2.63 -25.60 3.70
N GLU A 68 -2.23 -24.96 2.58
CA GLU A 68 -1.01 -24.17 2.48
C GLU A 68 -1.18 -22.78 3.13
N THR A 69 -0.08 -22.20 3.57
CA THR A 69 -0.11 -20.82 4.09
C THR A 69 -0.43 -19.82 2.97
N ALA A 70 -1.01 -18.67 3.30
CA ALA A 70 -1.35 -17.61 2.35
C ALA A 70 -0.17 -17.19 1.46
N ALA A 71 1.07 -17.28 1.97
CA ALA A 71 2.29 -17.02 1.21
C ALA A 71 2.49 -17.99 0.04
N ASN A 72 2.00 -19.23 0.15
CA ASN A 72 2.18 -20.29 -0.83
C ASN A 72 0.97 -20.47 -1.77
N VAL A 73 -0.16 -19.84 -1.47
CA VAL A 73 -1.32 -19.84 -2.38
C VAL A 73 -0.94 -19.16 -3.69
N ASP A 74 -1.45 -19.70 -4.81
CA ASP A 74 -1.21 -19.16 -6.15
C ASP A 74 -1.42 -17.63 -6.19
N PRO A 75 -0.50 -16.85 -6.82
CA PRO A 75 -0.55 -15.41 -6.81
C PRO A 75 -1.80 -14.82 -7.48
N LEU A 76 -2.35 -15.48 -8.50
CA LEU A 76 -3.54 -15.03 -9.19
C LEU A 76 -4.77 -15.25 -8.31
N VAL A 77 -4.88 -16.42 -7.66
CA VAL A 77 -5.94 -16.72 -6.68
C VAL A 77 -5.90 -15.72 -5.53
N SER A 78 -4.72 -15.51 -4.95
CA SER A 78 -4.52 -14.53 -3.88
C SER A 78 -4.97 -13.12 -4.29
N SER A 79 -4.63 -12.70 -5.52
CA SER A 79 -4.98 -11.40 -6.06
C SER A 79 -6.48 -11.19 -6.16
N LEU A 80 -7.25 -12.23 -6.50
CA LEU A 80 -8.71 -12.17 -6.59
C LEU A 80 -9.37 -11.85 -5.24
N TYR A 81 -8.91 -12.47 -4.14
CA TYR A 81 -9.44 -12.16 -2.80
C TYR A 81 -9.28 -10.70 -2.43
N TYR A 82 -8.10 -10.15 -2.65
CA TYR A 82 -7.82 -8.74 -2.34
C TYR A 82 -8.50 -7.78 -3.31
N ALA A 83 -8.63 -8.13 -4.59
CA ALA A 83 -9.37 -7.32 -5.55
C ALA A 83 -10.86 -7.26 -5.22
N ALA A 84 -11.47 -8.38 -4.79
CA ALA A 84 -12.85 -8.43 -4.32
C ALA A 84 -13.08 -7.50 -3.12
N ASP A 85 -12.16 -7.49 -2.14
CA ASP A 85 -12.24 -6.59 -0.98
C ASP A 85 -12.16 -5.12 -1.41
N ARG A 86 -11.21 -4.77 -2.29
CA ARG A 86 -11.08 -3.40 -2.78
C ARG A 86 -12.30 -2.95 -3.58
N ARG A 87 -12.77 -3.76 -4.52
CA ARG A 87 -13.94 -3.39 -5.35
C ARG A 87 -15.19 -3.21 -4.49
N TYR A 88 -15.46 -4.15 -3.58
CA TYR A 88 -16.62 -4.06 -2.70
C TYR A 88 -16.61 -2.78 -1.85
N ASN A 89 -15.50 -2.51 -1.16
CA ASN A 89 -15.41 -1.34 -0.28
C ASN A 89 -15.27 -0.02 -1.07
N PHE A 90 -14.69 -0.06 -2.27
CA PHE A 90 -14.68 1.09 -3.16
C PHE A 90 -16.09 1.55 -3.50
N LEU A 91 -16.94 0.64 -3.97
CA LEU A 91 -18.32 0.95 -4.33
C LEU A 91 -19.18 1.42 -3.15
N ASN A 92 -18.98 0.81 -1.98
CA ASN A 92 -19.83 1.08 -0.82
C ASN A 92 -19.42 2.30 0.00
N GLU A 93 -18.13 2.70 -0.04
CA GLU A 93 -17.61 3.75 0.85
C GLU A 93 -16.84 4.85 0.11
N ILE A 94 -15.99 4.50 -0.86
CA ILE A 94 -14.98 5.42 -1.39
C ILE A 94 -15.49 6.19 -2.60
N GLU A 95 -16.24 5.55 -3.49
CA GLU A 95 -16.69 6.15 -4.76
C GLU A 95 -17.48 7.44 -4.54
N SER A 96 -18.40 7.44 -3.57
CA SER A 96 -19.18 8.62 -3.24
C SER A 96 -18.36 9.78 -2.66
N GLU A 97 -17.21 9.47 -2.05
CA GLU A 97 -16.33 10.45 -1.41
C GLU A 97 -15.29 11.05 -2.36
N ILE A 98 -14.94 10.35 -3.43
CA ILE A 98 -13.94 10.85 -4.42
C ILE A 98 -14.35 12.19 -5.04
N ASN A 99 -15.64 12.44 -5.21
CA ASN A 99 -16.13 13.68 -5.79
C ASN A 99 -16.41 14.80 -4.76
N LYS A 100 -16.32 14.51 -3.45
CA LYS A 100 -16.60 15.44 -2.36
C LYS A 100 -15.35 15.98 -1.67
N ASN A 101 -14.22 15.30 -1.88
CA ASN A 101 -12.94 15.60 -1.25
C ASN A 101 -11.90 16.10 -2.25
N ASP A 102 -10.88 16.80 -1.75
CA ASP A 102 -9.71 17.20 -2.54
C ASP A 102 -8.73 16.04 -2.70
N ILE A 103 -8.58 15.24 -1.62
CA ILE A 103 -7.64 14.12 -1.54
C ILE A 103 -8.30 12.92 -0.86
N VAL A 104 -8.02 11.73 -1.39
CA VAL A 104 -8.28 10.44 -0.73
C VAL A 104 -6.95 9.75 -0.49
N ILE A 105 -6.66 9.43 0.77
CA ILE A 105 -5.47 8.69 1.19
C ILE A 105 -5.86 7.22 1.36
N LEU A 106 -5.07 6.34 0.75
CA LEU A 106 -5.22 4.89 0.88
C LEU A 106 -3.97 4.32 1.57
N ASP A 107 -4.17 3.77 2.76
CA ASP A 107 -3.18 2.94 3.46
C ASP A 107 -3.27 1.52 2.90
N ARG A 108 -2.34 1.14 2.05
CA ARG A 108 -2.37 0.00 1.13
C ARG A 108 -3.47 0.13 0.05
N TYR A 109 -3.19 -0.44 -1.11
CA TYR A 109 -4.13 -0.46 -2.23
C TYR A 109 -3.79 -1.64 -3.18
N THR A 110 -4.05 -1.48 -4.49
CA THR A 110 -3.64 -2.41 -5.56
C THR A 110 -2.13 -2.66 -5.53
N THR A 111 -1.37 -1.65 -5.13
CA THR A 111 0.08 -1.68 -4.92
C THR A 111 0.54 -2.78 -3.97
N SER A 112 -0.28 -3.14 -2.95
CA SER A 112 0.02 -4.27 -2.07
C SER A 112 -0.05 -5.62 -2.80
N ASN A 113 -1.03 -5.82 -3.68
CA ASN A 113 -1.07 -7.01 -4.54
C ASN A 113 0.17 -7.06 -5.44
N MET A 114 0.53 -5.90 -6.05
CA MET A 114 1.70 -5.82 -6.91
C MET A 114 2.99 -6.24 -6.16
N GLY A 115 3.19 -5.77 -4.92
CA GLY A 115 4.35 -6.13 -4.12
C GLY A 115 4.37 -7.59 -3.67
N HIS A 116 3.29 -8.02 -3.02
CA HIS A 116 3.23 -9.34 -2.39
C HIS A 116 2.98 -10.48 -3.37
N GLN A 117 2.03 -10.33 -4.30
CA GLN A 117 1.67 -11.44 -5.19
C GLN A 117 2.67 -11.57 -6.34
N ALA A 118 3.11 -10.46 -6.95
CA ALA A 118 4.15 -10.56 -7.97
C ALA A 118 5.50 -11.03 -7.38
N GLY A 119 5.74 -10.80 -6.08
CA GLY A 119 6.89 -11.33 -5.37
C GLY A 119 6.96 -12.87 -5.27
N LYS A 120 5.87 -13.57 -5.59
CA LYS A 120 5.83 -15.03 -5.70
C LYS A 120 6.38 -15.56 -7.04
N GLY A 121 6.60 -14.68 -8.02
CA GLY A 121 7.21 -15.04 -9.31
C GLY A 121 8.68 -15.42 -9.15
N LYS A 122 9.08 -16.54 -9.78
CA LYS A 122 10.43 -17.12 -9.69
C LYS A 122 11.49 -16.32 -10.44
N ASN A 123 11.08 -15.51 -11.41
CA ASN A 123 11.95 -14.72 -12.25
C ASN A 123 11.21 -13.46 -12.73
N LYS A 124 11.95 -12.53 -13.34
CA LYS A 124 11.41 -11.25 -13.79
C LYS A 124 10.23 -11.41 -14.76
N LYS A 125 10.26 -12.39 -15.66
CA LYS A 125 9.19 -12.63 -16.64
C LYS A 125 7.90 -13.06 -15.95
N GLU A 126 7.98 -13.92 -14.94
CA GLU A 126 6.83 -14.31 -14.13
C GLU A 126 6.30 -13.14 -13.29
N ILE A 127 7.20 -12.38 -12.66
CA ILE A 127 6.85 -11.16 -11.92
C ILE A 127 6.06 -10.21 -12.83
N ASP A 128 6.59 -9.89 -14.01
CA ASP A 128 5.91 -8.97 -14.94
C ASP A 128 4.57 -9.54 -15.42
N LYS A 129 4.44 -10.85 -15.66
CA LYS A 129 3.17 -11.50 -16.02
C LYS A 129 2.12 -11.37 -14.90
N ILE A 130 2.53 -11.54 -13.64
CA ILE A 130 1.62 -11.37 -12.50
C ILE A 130 1.23 -9.90 -12.34
N LEU A 131 2.16 -8.97 -12.55
CA LEU A 131 1.87 -7.53 -12.53
C LEU A 131 0.84 -7.15 -13.60
N ASP A 132 1.01 -7.62 -14.83
CA ASP A 132 0.06 -7.38 -15.94
C ASP A 132 -1.33 -7.94 -15.61
N PHE A 133 -1.40 -9.13 -14.97
CA PHE A 133 -2.67 -9.68 -14.50
C PHE A 133 -3.33 -8.80 -13.44
N ILE A 134 -2.55 -8.34 -12.43
CA ILE A 134 -3.07 -7.48 -11.35
C ILE A 134 -3.57 -6.15 -11.90
N GLU A 135 -2.81 -5.53 -12.81
CA GLU A 135 -3.24 -4.27 -13.44
C GLU A 135 -4.55 -4.43 -14.20
N LYS A 136 -4.65 -5.47 -15.04
CA LYS A 136 -5.86 -5.76 -15.78
C LYS A 136 -7.03 -6.09 -14.87
N LEU A 137 -6.82 -6.93 -13.85
CA LEU A 137 -7.86 -7.30 -12.89
C LEU A 137 -8.41 -6.08 -12.16
N GLU A 138 -7.52 -5.28 -11.57
CA GLU A 138 -7.95 -4.26 -10.62
C GLU A 138 -8.34 -2.95 -11.29
N PHE A 139 -7.58 -2.49 -12.28
CA PHE A 139 -7.87 -1.22 -12.93
C PHE A 139 -8.82 -1.33 -14.11
N ASP A 140 -8.73 -2.40 -14.90
CA ASP A 140 -9.54 -2.52 -16.13
C ASP A 140 -10.86 -3.27 -15.85
N LEU A 141 -10.82 -4.43 -15.15
CA LEU A 141 -12.00 -5.25 -14.91
C LEU A 141 -12.79 -4.84 -13.65
N CYS A 142 -12.10 -4.53 -12.57
CA CYS A 142 -12.71 -4.00 -11.35
C CYS A 142 -12.90 -2.48 -11.39
N GLU A 143 -12.46 -1.79 -12.43
CA GLU A 143 -12.62 -0.34 -12.64
C GLU A 143 -12.18 0.51 -11.43
N LEU A 144 -11.19 0.02 -10.70
CA LEU A 144 -10.62 0.77 -9.59
C LEU A 144 -9.77 1.94 -10.12
N PRO A 145 -9.87 3.13 -9.53
CA PRO A 145 -9.11 4.27 -10.02
C PRO A 145 -7.61 4.09 -9.79
N ARG A 146 -6.80 4.45 -10.78
CA ARG A 146 -5.34 4.48 -10.63
C ARG A 146 -4.94 5.56 -9.63
N PRO A 147 -3.95 5.30 -8.74
CA PRO A 147 -3.45 6.32 -7.82
C PRO A 147 -2.73 7.44 -8.60
N ASP A 148 -2.89 8.67 -8.11
CA ASP A 148 -2.17 9.85 -8.64
C ASP A 148 -0.75 9.94 -8.09
N LEU A 149 -0.53 9.43 -6.86
CA LEU A 149 0.75 9.47 -6.17
C LEU A 149 0.88 8.24 -5.25
N VAL A 150 2.02 7.59 -5.27
CA VAL A 150 2.34 6.47 -4.38
C VAL A 150 3.62 6.79 -3.63
N PHE A 151 3.56 6.76 -2.31
CA PHE A 151 4.74 6.75 -1.44
C PHE A 151 5.06 5.31 -1.09
N PHE A 152 6.30 4.91 -1.32
CA PHE A 152 6.81 3.60 -0.93
C PHE A 152 7.77 3.74 0.25
N LEU A 153 7.32 3.36 1.43
CA LEU A 153 8.10 3.34 2.66
C LEU A 153 8.94 2.05 2.70
N HIS A 154 10.21 2.17 2.43
CA HIS A 154 11.12 1.03 2.43
C HIS A 154 11.75 0.82 3.80
N MET A 155 11.33 -0.22 4.50
CA MET A 155 11.96 -0.79 5.69
C MET A 155 12.54 -2.14 5.29
N PRO A 156 13.86 -2.35 5.35
CA PRO A 156 14.46 -3.65 5.06
C PRO A 156 13.90 -4.74 5.97
N TYR A 157 13.82 -5.96 5.45
CA TYR A 157 13.28 -7.11 6.18
C TYR A 157 13.91 -7.28 7.56
N GLU A 158 15.25 -7.15 7.65
CA GLU A 158 15.99 -7.31 8.90
C GLU A 158 15.55 -6.29 9.97
N ALA A 159 15.38 -5.02 9.59
CA ALA A 159 14.88 -3.96 10.46
C ALA A 159 13.42 -4.21 10.86
N SER A 160 12.59 -4.56 9.88
CA SER A 160 11.19 -4.90 10.11
C SER A 160 11.03 -6.07 11.09
N ARG A 161 11.84 -7.11 10.95
CA ARG A 161 11.87 -8.27 11.86
C ARG A 161 12.21 -7.85 13.29
N GLU A 162 13.21 -6.98 13.46
CA GLU A 162 13.62 -6.49 14.78
C GLU A 162 12.47 -5.74 15.47
N LEU A 163 11.81 -4.82 14.76
CA LEU A 163 10.66 -4.08 15.29
C LEU A 163 9.47 -4.96 15.67
N ARG A 164 9.36 -6.13 15.07
CA ARG A 164 8.25 -7.07 15.31
C ARG A 164 8.57 -8.19 16.31
N LYS A 165 9.79 -8.28 16.83
CA LYS A 165 10.19 -9.33 17.78
C LYS A 165 9.24 -9.52 18.95
N ASN A 166 8.59 -8.45 19.41
CA ASN A 166 7.67 -8.46 20.54
C ASN A 166 6.19 -8.61 20.13
N ARG A 167 5.87 -8.84 18.86
CA ARG A 167 4.51 -9.15 18.42
C ARG A 167 4.30 -10.65 18.42
N GLU A 168 3.35 -11.13 19.22
CA GLU A 168 3.18 -12.56 19.50
C GLU A 168 2.74 -13.41 18.30
N PHE A 169 2.02 -12.85 17.32
CA PHE A 169 1.53 -13.64 16.16
C PHE A 169 1.39 -12.77 14.89
N GLY A 170 2.03 -13.23 13.81
CA GLY A 170 1.79 -12.75 12.45
C GLY A 170 0.75 -13.60 11.72
N ASP A 171 0.19 -13.09 10.62
CA ASP A 171 -0.68 -13.86 9.73
C ASP A 171 0.12 -14.79 8.80
N GLY A 172 -0.58 -15.53 7.92
CA GLY A 172 0.02 -16.52 7.03
C GLY A 172 1.07 -15.96 6.06
N ASN A 173 1.11 -14.66 5.81
CA ASN A 173 2.14 -13.99 5.03
C ASN A 173 3.32 -13.52 5.90
N GLU A 174 3.00 -12.92 7.07
CA GLU A 174 4.00 -12.32 7.97
C GLU A 174 4.97 -13.34 8.58
N ASN A 175 4.54 -14.59 8.69
CA ASN A 175 5.35 -15.70 9.22
C ASN A 175 6.28 -16.33 8.18
N ASN A 176 6.19 -15.98 6.90
CA ASN A 176 7.03 -16.54 5.84
C ASN A 176 8.16 -15.58 5.45
N ILE A 177 9.38 -15.91 5.91
CA ILE A 177 10.60 -15.09 5.70
C ILE A 177 10.90 -14.91 4.21
N GLU A 178 10.82 -15.97 3.44
CA GLU A 178 11.13 -15.94 2.01
C GLU A 178 10.13 -15.06 1.26
N HIS A 179 8.83 -15.18 1.58
CA HIS A 179 7.79 -14.34 1.03
C HIS A 179 8.07 -12.86 1.31
N LEU A 180 8.41 -12.50 2.55
CA LEU A 180 8.68 -11.09 2.91
C LEU A 180 9.91 -10.53 2.19
N LYS A 181 10.99 -11.30 2.07
CA LYS A 181 12.18 -10.89 1.32
C LYS A 181 11.92 -10.75 -0.18
N ASN A 182 11.13 -11.64 -0.75
CA ASN A 182 10.74 -11.57 -2.16
C ASN A 182 9.79 -10.40 -2.42
N ALA A 183 8.84 -10.12 -1.51
CA ALA A 183 8.00 -8.95 -1.57
C ALA A 183 8.83 -7.65 -1.50
N GLU A 184 9.81 -7.54 -0.60
CA GLU A 184 10.71 -6.39 -0.52
C GLU A 184 11.45 -6.14 -1.85
N LYS A 185 12.07 -7.17 -2.42
CA LYS A 185 12.76 -7.07 -3.72
C LYS A 185 11.81 -6.61 -4.82
N THR A 186 10.60 -7.14 -4.81
CA THR A 186 9.58 -6.80 -5.81
C THR A 186 9.07 -5.37 -5.61
N TYR A 187 8.84 -4.93 -4.39
CA TYR A 187 8.51 -3.53 -4.10
C TYR A 187 9.58 -2.56 -4.62
N LEU A 188 10.85 -2.85 -4.41
CA LEU A 188 11.95 -2.04 -4.95
C LEU A 188 11.94 -2.00 -6.49
N TYR A 189 11.67 -3.12 -7.13
CA TYR A 189 11.52 -3.21 -8.59
C TYR A 189 10.34 -2.38 -9.10
N ILE A 190 9.15 -2.57 -8.53
CA ILE A 190 7.93 -1.89 -8.99
C ILE A 190 7.96 -0.39 -8.64
N ALA A 191 8.49 0.01 -7.51
CA ALA A 191 8.66 1.41 -7.15
C ALA A 191 9.47 2.17 -8.21
N LYS A 192 10.53 1.55 -8.73
CA LYS A 192 11.31 2.10 -9.85
C LYS A 192 10.54 2.04 -11.16
N LYS A 193 9.86 0.90 -11.47
CA LYS A 193 9.09 0.70 -12.72
C LYS A 193 7.96 1.72 -12.86
N TYR A 194 7.27 2.04 -11.76
CA TYR A 194 6.10 2.92 -11.74
C TYR A 194 6.39 4.33 -11.19
N ASN A 195 7.67 4.66 -11.01
CA ASN A 195 8.12 5.97 -10.51
C ASN A 195 7.44 6.40 -9.19
N TRP A 196 7.30 5.47 -8.24
CA TRP A 196 6.80 5.77 -6.91
C TRP A 196 7.78 6.63 -6.13
N LYS A 197 7.27 7.43 -5.20
CA LYS A 197 8.12 8.23 -4.30
C LYS A 197 8.72 7.32 -3.24
N TYR A 198 9.98 6.99 -3.42
CA TYR A 198 10.73 6.13 -2.52
C TYR A 198 11.15 6.89 -1.26
N ILE A 199 10.78 6.38 -0.09
CA ILE A 199 11.13 6.89 1.24
C ILE A 199 11.94 5.83 1.96
N ASN A 200 13.22 6.10 2.20
CA ASN A 200 14.06 5.21 3.00
C ASN A 200 13.73 5.37 4.49
N CYS A 201 13.31 4.30 5.16
CA CYS A 201 13.05 4.31 6.59
C CYS A 201 14.32 4.19 7.45
N LEU A 202 15.49 4.04 6.84
CA LEU A 202 16.78 4.04 7.54
C LEU A 202 17.54 5.38 7.39
N LYS A 203 18.34 5.73 8.39
CA LYS A 203 19.31 6.83 8.34
C LYS A 203 20.48 6.50 7.41
N THR A 204 20.74 5.21 7.22
CA THR A 204 21.89 4.64 6.51
C THR A 204 21.43 3.87 5.26
N LYS A 205 22.39 3.46 4.41
CA LYS A 205 22.07 2.62 3.24
C LYS A 205 21.83 1.16 3.57
N LYS A 206 22.30 0.70 4.74
CA LYS A 206 22.17 -0.70 5.19
C LYS A 206 21.78 -0.69 6.66
N TYR A 207 20.94 -1.66 7.04
CA TYR A 207 20.58 -1.88 8.43
C TYR A 207 21.72 -2.60 9.17
N ASN A 208 22.14 -2.06 10.32
CA ASN A 208 23.10 -2.68 11.23
C ASN A 208 22.49 -2.83 12.64
N SER A 209 21.69 -1.86 13.08
CA SER A 209 21.04 -1.87 14.38
C SER A 209 19.72 -1.09 14.36
N ILE A 210 18.94 -1.20 15.44
CA ILE A 210 17.68 -0.47 15.60
C ILE A 210 17.86 1.05 15.56
N ASP A 211 19.05 1.54 15.93
CA ASP A 211 19.39 2.97 15.91
C ASP A 211 19.48 3.53 14.49
N ASP A 212 19.65 2.68 13.49
CA ASP A 212 19.62 3.07 12.08
C ASP A 212 18.22 3.45 11.60
N ILE A 213 17.17 3.07 12.33
CA ILE A 213 15.80 3.38 11.95
C ILE A 213 15.53 4.87 12.18
N ARG A 214 14.93 5.50 11.20
CA ARG A 214 14.53 6.92 11.29
C ARG A 214 13.33 7.08 12.22
N SER A 215 13.23 8.23 12.87
CA SER A 215 12.05 8.57 13.65
C SER A 215 10.82 8.76 12.74
N ILE A 216 9.64 8.58 13.33
CA ILE A 216 8.35 8.81 12.67
C ILE A 216 8.29 10.23 12.10
N GLU A 217 8.74 11.22 12.86
CA GLU A 217 8.74 12.64 12.49
C GLU A 217 9.65 12.91 11.30
N SER A 218 10.85 12.31 11.28
CA SER A 218 11.78 12.46 10.16
C SER A 218 11.20 11.92 8.84
N ILE A 219 10.55 10.77 8.88
CA ILE A 219 9.88 10.18 7.72
C ILE A 219 8.70 11.03 7.30
N SER A 220 7.88 11.50 8.26
CA SER A 220 6.73 12.36 8.02
C SER A 220 7.15 13.66 7.30
N SER A 221 8.17 14.33 7.81
CA SER A 221 8.68 15.58 7.21
C SER A 221 9.15 15.40 5.76
N GLU A 222 9.77 14.26 5.43
CA GLU A 222 10.14 13.96 4.04
C GLU A 222 8.91 13.77 3.15
N ILE A 223 7.90 13.03 3.62
CA ILE A 223 6.63 12.85 2.90
C ILE A 223 5.94 14.21 2.68
N GLU A 224 5.86 15.04 3.70
CA GLU A 224 5.26 16.39 3.65
C GLU A 224 5.95 17.31 2.63
N ASN A 225 7.29 17.30 2.60
CA ASN A 225 8.06 18.06 1.61
C ASN A 225 7.76 17.62 0.17
N VAL A 226 7.67 16.31 -0.06
CA VAL A 226 7.29 15.77 -1.37
C VAL A 226 5.85 16.17 -1.72
N LEU A 227 4.92 16.06 -0.78
CA LEU A 227 3.52 16.48 -0.98
C LEU A 227 3.42 17.96 -1.35
N ASP A 228 4.17 18.83 -0.68
CA ASP A 228 4.17 20.26 -0.99
C ASP A 228 4.63 20.56 -2.42
N SER A 229 5.66 19.88 -2.88
CA SER A 229 6.14 20.02 -4.25
C SER A 229 5.11 19.52 -5.28
N GLU A 230 4.50 18.36 -5.05
CA GLU A 230 3.51 17.76 -5.94
C GLU A 230 2.20 18.58 -5.98
N LEU A 231 1.75 19.09 -4.82
CA LEU A 231 0.54 19.92 -4.75
C LEU A 231 0.72 21.31 -5.40
N LYS A 232 1.92 21.91 -5.33
CA LYS A 232 2.23 23.15 -6.05
C LYS A 232 2.19 22.95 -7.57
N ASN A 233 2.74 21.85 -8.07
CA ASN A 233 2.71 21.51 -9.49
C ASN A 233 1.29 21.34 -10.02
N ILE A 234 0.37 20.82 -9.20
CA ILE A 234 -1.05 20.66 -9.55
C ILE A 234 -1.75 22.02 -9.67
N LYS A 235 -1.48 22.97 -8.75
CA LYS A 235 -2.06 24.33 -8.80
C LYS A 235 -1.57 25.11 -10.02
N THR A 236 -0.28 25.03 -10.35
CA THR A 236 0.30 25.74 -11.51
C THR A 236 -0.20 25.21 -12.85
N ASN A 237 -0.41 23.92 -12.98
CA ASN A 237 -0.97 23.33 -14.21
C ASN A 237 -2.44 23.69 -14.43
N ASN A 238 -3.24 23.84 -13.36
CA ASN A 238 -4.63 24.29 -13.46
C ASN A 238 -4.72 25.77 -13.86
N THR A 239 -3.81 26.63 -13.40
CA THR A 239 -3.79 28.06 -13.75
C THR A 239 -3.38 28.29 -15.21
N LYS A 240 -2.63 27.40 -15.81
CA LYS A 240 -2.28 27.45 -17.26
C LYS A 240 -3.42 26.99 -18.16
N MET A 241 -4.30 26.07 -17.70
CA MET A 241 -5.47 25.59 -18.48
C MET A 241 -6.66 26.58 -18.48
N THR A 242 -6.71 27.52 -17.55
CA THR A 242 -7.80 28.54 -17.46
C THR A 242 -7.47 29.83 -18.24
N ARG A 243 -6.40 29.87 -19.01
CA ARG A 243 -5.98 31.04 -19.83
C ARG A 243 -6.08 30.83 -21.35
N PHE A 244 -6.99 29.93 -21.78
CA PHE A 244 -7.39 29.84 -23.19
C PHE A 244 -8.89 29.90 -23.35
#